data_13ee7dab7cd8be0dc8030c1cec36bacf
#
_entry.id   13ee7dab7cd8be0dc8030c1cec36bacf
#
_cell.length_a   1.000
_cell.length_b   1.000
_cell.length_c   1.000
_cell.angle_alpha   90.00
_cell.angle_beta   90.00
_cell.angle_gamma   90.00
#
_symmetry.space_group_name_H-M   'P 1'
#
loop_
_entity.id
_entity.type
_entity.pdbx_description
1 polymer ?
#
loop_
_entity_poly.entity_id
_entity_poly.type
_entity_poly.pdbx_seq_one_letter_code
_entity_poly.pdbx_strand_id
1 'polypeptide(L)'
;AATCKSFNPTVVRLGRVAPEQLDKPPATDTARYCYLEPQAARIYHELEEELVAEVEAGTITAANALVKLLRLQQVTSGVVRTEGGQEAQVSTAKREALAEVLEDLSPTEPVVVFCRFRSDLDTVHNVARALGRASLELSGRRNELRVWQEGKAPILAAQMQAGSLGVSMVRARYAVFYSLGYSLGDYQQARARLVRPGQQRGVTFIHLLVRGTVDEHVYQALEAKADVVEHVLRLLKQRG
;
A
#
# COMPACT_ATOMS: atom_id res chain seq x y z
N ALA A 1 62.88 -23.01 38.86
CA ALA A 1 61.65 -22.27 39.15
C ALA A 1 61.29 -21.43 37.89
N ALA A 2 60.38 -21.90 37.09
CA ALA A 2 59.86 -21.16 35.93
C ALA A 2 58.43 -20.71 36.23
N THR A 3 58.27 -19.40 36.33
CA THR A 3 56.98 -18.75 36.60
C THR A 3 56.11 -18.77 35.36
N CYS A 4 54.98 -19.47 35.47
CA CYS A 4 53.90 -19.51 34.48
C CYS A 4 53.17 -18.14 34.49
N LYS A 5 53.29 -17.36 33.41
CA LYS A 5 52.49 -16.15 33.21
C LYS A 5 51.09 -16.55 32.73
N SER A 6 50.10 -16.25 33.55
CA SER A 6 48.67 -16.40 33.23
C SER A 6 48.29 -15.51 32.04
N PHE A 7 47.80 -16.15 30.99
CA PHE A 7 47.22 -15.49 29.82
C PHE A 7 45.79 -15.08 30.18
N ASN A 8 45.55 -13.78 30.21
CA ASN A 8 44.22 -13.24 30.44
C ASN A 8 43.56 -12.96 29.06
N PRO A 9 42.56 -13.74 28.60
CA PRO A 9 41.91 -13.47 27.33
C PRO A 9 41.01 -12.23 27.50
N THR A 10 41.40 -11.12 26.93
CA THR A 10 40.51 -9.97 26.75
C THR A 10 39.40 -10.38 25.80
N VAL A 11 38.24 -10.66 26.35
CA VAL A 11 37.00 -10.88 25.57
C VAL A 11 36.62 -9.52 24.96
N VAL A 12 37.00 -9.31 23.71
CA VAL A 12 36.46 -8.21 22.90
C VAL A 12 34.98 -8.55 22.66
N ARG A 13 34.08 -7.91 23.40
CA ARG A 13 32.65 -7.89 23.06
C ARG A 13 32.53 -7.14 21.73
N LEU A 14 32.45 -7.88 20.64
CA LEU A 14 31.89 -7.34 19.39
C LEU A 14 30.48 -6.92 19.70
N GLY A 15 30.27 -5.61 19.86
CA GLY A 15 28.94 -5.05 19.95
C GLY A 15 28.15 -5.50 18.72
N ARG A 16 27.02 -6.20 18.90
CA ARG A 16 26.07 -6.40 17.82
C ARG A 16 25.64 -5.01 17.39
N VAL A 17 26.12 -4.57 16.23
CA VAL A 17 25.53 -3.42 15.52
C VAL A 17 24.09 -3.82 15.26
N ALA A 18 23.15 -3.06 15.80
CA ALA A 18 21.74 -3.32 15.55
C ALA A 18 21.51 -3.31 14.02
N PRO A 19 20.72 -4.25 13.48
CA PRO A 19 20.47 -4.34 12.03
C PRO A 19 19.88 -3.06 11.40
N GLU A 20 19.47 -2.11 12.22
CA GLU A 20 18.86 -0.82 11.83
C GLU A 20 19.87 0.23 11.31
N GLN A 21 21.18 0.02 11.47
CA GLN A 21 22.21 0.96 11.04
C GLN A 21 22.90 0.59 9.70
N LEU A 22 22.45 -0.45 9.02
CA LEU A 22 22.86 -0.68 7.64
C LEU A 22 22.25 0.44 6.77
N ASP A 23 23.06 1.09 5.95
CA ASP A 23 22.70 2.15 4.99
C ASP A 23 21.42 1.85 4.23
N LYS A 24 20.28 2.24 4.82
CA LYS A 24 18.99 2.22 4.11
C LYS A 24 18.90 3.50 3.30
N PRO A 25 18.46 3.43 2.05
CA PRO A 25 18.29 4.62 1.23
C PRO A 25 17.24 5.56 1.87
N PRO A 26 17.37 6.88 1.66
CA PRO A 26 16.34 7.80 2.10
C PRO A 26 15.00 7.45 1.44
N ALA A 27 13.93 7.52 2.21
CA ALA A 27 12.57 7.28 1.74
C ALA A 27 11.72 8.54 1.90
N THR A 28 11.02 8.92 0.84
CA THR A 28 10.12 10.08 0.82
C THR A 28 8.71 9.62 0.57
N ASP A 29 7.75 10.18 1.30
CA ASP A 29 6.33 9.93 1.12
C ASP A 29 5.67 11.15 0.47
N THR A 30 4.83 10.91 -0.54
CA THR A 30 4.01 11.93 -1.19
C THR A 30 2.58 11.43 -1.34
N ALA A 31 1.61 12.34 -1.26
CA ALA A 31 0.21 12.03 -1.52
C ALA A 31 -0.23 12.70 -2.83
N ARG A 32 -0.91 11.93 -3.69
CA ARG A 32 -1.65 12.43 -4.85
C ARG A 32 -3.13 12.33 -4.55
N TYR A 33 -3.78 13.47 -4.54
CA TYR A 33 -5.20 13.56 -4.22
C TYR A 33 -6.04 13.56 -5.48
N CYS A 34 -7.14 12.81 -5.43
CA CYS A 34 -8.19 12.82 -6.45
C CYS A 34 -9.56 12.98 -5.78
N TYR A 35 -10.61 13.18 -6.56
CA TYR A 35 -11.97 13.42 -6.10
C TYR A 35 -12.92 12.44 -6.78
N LEU A 36 -13.88 11.90 -6.02
CA LEU A 36 -14.95 11.09 -6.60
C LEU A 36 -15.83 11.95 -7.52
N GLU A 37 -16.26 11.35 -8.61
CA GLU A 37 -17.30 11.92 -9.45
C GLU A 37 -18.63 11.98 -8.66
N PRO A 38 -19.57 12.89 -9.00
CA PRO A 38 -20.78 13.13 -8.20
C PRO A 38 -21.60 11.88 -7.88
N GLN A 39 -21.69 10.93 -8.83
CA GLN A 39 -22.43 9.69 -8.62
C GLN A 39 -21.70 8.78 -7.60
N ALA A 40 -20.38 8.62 -7.73
CA ALA A 40 -19.59 7.83 -6.82
C ALA A 40 -19.55 8.45 -5.42
N ALA A 41 -19.46 9.79 -5.33
CA ALA A 41 -19.50 10.52 -4.08
C ALA A 41 -20.82 10.27 -3.33
N ARG A 42 -21.97 10.28 -4.05
CA ARG A 42 -23.27 9.97 -3.44
C ARG A 42 -23.31 8.55 -2.87
N ILE A 43 -22.88 7.53 -3.63
CA ILE A 43 -22.80 6.14 -3.15
C ILE A 43 -21.88 6.05 -1.92
N TYR A 44 -20.75 6.76 -1.95
CA TYR A 44 -19.82 6.77 -0.83
C TYR A 44 -20.47 7.35 0.44
N HIS A 45 -21.14 8.50 0.34
CA HIS A 45 -21.76 9.17 1.49
C HIS A 45 -22.93 8.36 2.06
N GLU A 46 -23.77 7.76 1.23
CA GLU A 46 -24.86 6.88 1.70
C GLU A 46 -24.30 5.72 2.55
N LEU A 47 -23.20 5.09 2.11
CA LEU A 47 -22.56 4.01 2.87
C LEU A 47 -21.85 4.52 4.14
N GLU A 48 -21.26 5.70 4.10
CA GLU A 48 -20.59 6.32 5.24
C GLU A 48 -21.58 6.70 6.34
N GLU A 49 -22.70 7.34 5.98
CA GLU A 49 -23.79 7.72 6.90
C GLU A 49 -24.40 6.48 7.59
N GLU A 50 -24.64 5.41 6.85
CA GLU A 50 -25.12 4.14 7.43
C GLU A 50 -24.12 3.58 8.45
N LEU A 51 -22.82 3.59 8.15
CA LEU A 51 -21.77 3.13 9.06
C LEU A 51 -21.75 4.01 10.32
N VAL A 52 -21.75 5.33 10.17
CA VAL A 52 -21.73 6.28 11.29
C VAL A 52 -22.92 6.06 12.21
N ALA A 53 -24.14 5.97 11.67
CA ALA A 53 -25.35 5.75 12.44
C ALA A 53 -25.29 4.45 13.28
N GLU A 54 -24.80 3.35 12.73
CA GLU A 54 -24.65 2.08 13.47
C GLU A 54 -23.57 2.14 14.55
N VAL A 55 -22.48 2.87 14.29
CA VAL A 55 -21.39 3.06 15.24
C VAL A 55 -21.85 3.92 16.42
N GLU A 56 -22.61 4.99 16.17
CA GLU A 56 -23.17 5.86 17.22
C GLU A 56 -24.24 5.15 18.07
N ALA A 57 -25.09 4.35 17.43
CA ALA A 57 -26.08 3.54 18.13
C ALA A 57 -25.46 2.40 18.96
N GLY A 58 -24.16 2.13 18.80
CA GLY A 58 -23.48 1.02 19.48
C GLY A 58 -23.96 -0.37 19.03
N THR A 59 -24.62 -0.45 17.89
CA THR A 59 -25.23 -1.69 17.36
C THR A 59 -24.26 -2.50 16.49
N ILE A 60 -23.17 -1.88 16.02
CA ILE A 60 -22.24 -2.53 15.10
C ILE A 60 -21.14 -3.30 15.83
N THR A 61 -20.85 -4.52 15.39
CA THR A 61 -19.68 -5.27 15.82
C THR A 61 -18.43 -4.81 15.06
N ALA A 62 -17.24 -5.02 15.65
CA ALA A 62 -15.97 -4.69 14.98
C ALA A 62 -15.82 -5.39 13.62
N ALA A 63 -16.29 -6.64 13.49
CA ALA A 63 -16.26 -7.38 12.24
C ALA A 63 -17.15 -6.73 11.16
N ASN A 64 -18.38 -6.32 11.51
CA ASN A 64 -19.30 -5.65 10.58
C ASN A 64 -18.78 -4.26 10.20
N ALA A 65 -18.20 -3.52 11.15
CA ALA A 65 -17.56 -2.24 10.88
C ALA A 65 -16.43 -2.39 9.85
N LEU A 66 -15.59 -3.42 10.00
CA LEU A 66 -14.52 -3.69 9.03
C LEU A 66 -15.08 -4.00 7.63
N VAL A 67 -16.17 -4.76 7.52
CA VAL A 67 -16.83 -5.05 6.23
C VAL A 67 -17.33 -3.77 5.57
N LYS A 68 -17.95 -2.86 6.32
CA LYS A 68 -18.42 -1.57 5.79
C LYS A 68 -17.27 -0.66 5.39
N LEU A 69 -16.21 -0.59 6.19
CA LEU A 69 -14.99 0.13 5.82
C LEU A 69 -14.35 -0.41 4.52
N LEU A 70 -14.38 -1.72 4.32
CA LEU A 70 -13.92 -2.33 3.06
C LEU A 70 -14.79 -1.91 1.86
N ARG A 71 -16.12 -1.79 2.04
CA ARG A 71 -17.02 -1.31 0.99
C ARG A 71 -16.72 0.15 0.64
N LEU A 72 -16.50 1.03 1.63
CA LEU A 72 -16.07 2.40 1.38
C LEU A 72 -14.76 2.45 0.57
N GLN A 73 -13.79 1.61 0.90
CA GLN A 73 -12.55 1.52 0.12
C GLN A 73 -12.74 0.96 -1.29
N GLN A 74 -13.70 0.07 -1.52
CA GLN A 74 -14.03 -0.38 -2.87
C GLN A 74 -14.56 0.78 -3.72
N VAL A 75 -15.43 1.64 -3.16
CA VAL A 75 -15.91 2.84 -3.86
C VAL A 75 -14.75 3.77 -4.22
N THR A 76 -13.85 4.05 -3.27
CA THR A 76 -12.67 4.92 -3.54
C THR A 76 -11.69 4.27 -4.53
N SER A 77 -11.59 2.94 -4.57
CA SER A 77 -10.79 2.21 -5.58
C SER A 77 -11.44 2.19 -6.97
N GLY A 78 -12.73 2.52 -7.05
CA GLY A 78 -13.45 2.67 -8.31
C GLY A 78 -14.28 1.46 -8.75
N VAL A 79 -14.20 0.32 -8.04
CA VAL A 79 -14.94 -0.91 -8.38
C VAL A 79 -15.58 -1.49 -7.13
N VAL A 80 -16.89 -1.66 -7.16
CA VAL A 80 -17.65 -2.31 -6.10
C VAL A 80 -18.11 -3.69 -6.53
N ARG A 81 -18.21 -4.61 -5.58
CA ARG A 81 -18.79 -5.92 -5.81
C ARG A 81 -20.24 -5.91 -5.36
N THR A 82 -21.15 -6.20 -6.28
CA THR A 82 -22.58 -6.31 -6.01
C THR A 82 -22.91 -7.57 -5.19
N GLU A 83 -24.10 -7.64 -4.61
CA GLU A 83 -24.57 -8.84 -3.89
C GLU A 83 -24.59 -10.09 -4.78
N GLY A 84 -24.86 -9.95 -6.07
CA GLY A 84 -24.75 -11.02 -7.07
C GLY A 84 -23.32 -11.42 -7.45
N GLY A 85 -22.30 -10.83 -6.79
CA GLY A 85 -20.88 -11.13 -7.02
C GLY A 85 -20.30 -10.50 -8.28
N GLN A 86 -21.05 -9.71 -9.02
CA GLN A 86 -20.57 -8.98 -10.19
C GLN A 86 -19.81 -7.72 -9.76
N GLU A 87 -18.79 -7.35 -10.53
CA GLU A 87 -18.05 -6.12 -10.34
C GLU A 87 -18.67 -4.99 -11.16
N ALA A 88 -18.90 -3.84 -10.53
CA ALA A 88 -19.41 -2.64 -11.16
C ALA A 88 -18.39 -1.50 -10.98
N GLN A 89 -18.03 -0.85 -12.07
CA GLN A 89 -17.21 0.35 -12.03
C GLN A 89 -18.07 1.53 -11.57
N VAL A 90 -17.64 2.21 -10.51
CA VAL A 90 -18.36 3.35 -9.90
C VAL A 90 -17.58 4.65 -9.99
N SER A 91 -16.24 4.58 -10.08
CA SER A 91 -15.37 5.76 -10.18
C SER A 91 -14.15 5.49 -11.07
N THR A 92 -13.63 6.53 -11.71
CA THR A 92 -12.40 6.52 -12.48
C THR A 92 -11.26 7.31 -11.82
N ALA A 93 -11.55 8.01 -10.73
CA ALA A 93 -10.69 8.98 -10.09
C ALA A 93 -9.26 8.46 -9.81
N LYS A 94 -9.13 7.32 -9.13
CA LYS A 94 -7.81 6.73 -8.87
C LYS A 94 -7.14 6.16 -10.11
N ARG A 95 -7.93 5.66 -11.06
CA ARG A 95 -7.40 5.18 -12.35
C ARG A 95 -6.73 6.31 -13.11
N GLU A 96 -7.36 7.47 -13.16
CA GLU A 96 -6.82 8.68 -13.82
C GLU A 96 -5.60 9.21 -13.07
N ALA A 97 -5.68 9.30 -11.74
CA ALA A 97 -4.53 9.69 -10.91
C ALA A 97 -3.33 8.74 -11.07
N LEU A 98 -3.56 7.42 -11.25
CA LEU A 98 -2.49 6.48 -11.55
C LEU A 98 -1.89 6.73 -12.94
N ALA A 99 -2.73 7.01 -13.94
CA ALA A 99 -2.25 7.32 -15.29
C ALA A 99 -1.33 8.54 -15.28
N GLU A 100 -1.74 9.63 -14.63
CA GLU A 100 -0.94 10.85 -14.46
C GLU A 100 0.41 10.56 -13.78
N VAL A 101 0.40 9.82 -12.66
CA VAL A 101 1.64 9.44 -11.96
C VAL A 101 2.57 8.63 -12.88
N LEU A 102 2.02 7.70 -13.64
CA LEU A 102 2.83 6.90 -14.56
C LEU A 102 3.34 7.73 -15.75
N GLU A 103 2.57 8.69 -16.26
CA GLU A 103 2.99 9.61 -17.33
C GLU A 103 4.12 10.54 -16.89
N ASP A 104 4.10 11.00 -15.63
CA ASP A 104 5.17 11.82 -15.02
C ASP A 104 6.51 11.06 -14.94
N LEU A 105 6.49 9.74 -15.02
CA LEU A 105 7.69 8.90 -14.93
C LEU A 105 8.15 8.43 -16.33
N SER A 106 9.47 8.27 -16.47
CA SER A 106 10.02 7.69 -17.70
C SER A 106 9.33 6.36 -18.06
N PRO A 107 9.00 6.11 -19.34
CA PRO A 107 8.33 4.86 -19.76
C PRO A 107 9.04 3.58 -19.36
N THR A 108 10.35 3.63 -19.16
CA THR A 108 11.19 2.49 -18.78
C THR A 108 11.50 2.44 -17.27
N GLU A 109 11.11 3.47 -16.50
CA GLU A 109 11.36 3.50 -15.04
C GLU A 109 10.61 2.36 -14.33
N PRO A 110 11.30 1.53 -13.54
CA PRO A 110 10.64 0.48 -12.78
C PRO A 110 9.76 1.07 -11.68
N VAL A 111 8.50 0.65 -11.65
CA VAL A 111 7.49 1.08 -10.67
C VAL A 111 6.78 -0.13 -10.10
N VAL A 112 6.59 -0.14 -8.79
CA VAL A 112 5.71 -1.11 -8.11
C VAL A 112 4.40 -0.40 -7.76
N VAL A 113 3.27 -0.97 -8.14
CA VAL A 113 1.94 -0.48 -7.76
C VAL A 113 1.32 -1.45 -6.77
N PHE A 114 1.22 -1.05 -5.51
CA PHE A 114 0.62 -1.84 -4.46
C PHE A 114 -0.89 -1.70 -4.46
N CYS A 115 -1.57 -2.83 -4.47
CA CYS A 115 -3.01 -2.95 -4.56
C CYS A 115 -3.57 -3.80 -3.41
N ARG A 116 -4.77 -3.45 -2.95
CA ARG A 116 -5.52 -4.26 -1.99
C ARG A 116 -6.44 -5.25 -2.67
N PHE A 117 -7.22 -4.79 -3.66
CA PHE A 117 -8.24 -5.58 -4.33
C PHE A 117 -7.72 -6.18 -5.64
N ARG A 118 -8.36 -7.25 -6.11
CA ARG A 118 -8.03 -7.86 -7.41
C ARG A 118 -8.41 -6.94 -8.57
N SER A 119 -9.53 -6.25 -8.46
CA SER A 119 -9.96 -5.22 -9.43
C SER A 119 -8.95 -4.09 -9.59
N ASP A 120 -8.21 -3.74 -8.52
CA ASP A 120 -7.16 -2.74 -8.61
C ASP A 120 -6.00 -3.23 -9.50
N LEU A 121 -5.62 -4.53 -9.37
CA LEU A 121 -4.58 -5.12 -10.24
C LEU A 121 -4.99 -5.05 -11.71
N ASP A 122 -6.26 -5.38 -11.99
CA ASP A 122 -6.80 -5.31 -13.36
C ASP A 122 -6.80 -3.86 -13.88
N THR A 123 -7.11 -2.90 -13.02
CA THR A 123 -7.03 -1.47 -13.34
C THR A 123 -5.59 -1.06 -13.65
N VAL A 124 -4.60 -1.49 -12.87
CA VAL A 124 -3.18 -1.21 -13.14
C VAL A 124 -2.76 -1.75 -14.51
N HIS A 125 -3.15 -2.98 -14.84
CA HIS A 125 -2.85 -3.56 -16.16
C HIS A 125 -3.52 -2.80 -17.31
N ASN A 126 -4.75 -2.35 -17.11
CA ASN A 126 -5.47 -1.57 -18.11
C ASN A 126 -4.83 -0.19 -18.34
N VAL A 127 -4.44 0.51 -17.26
CA VAL A 127 -3.71 1.79 -17.35
C VAL A 127 -2.36 1.58 -18.04
N ALA A 128 -1.58 0.58 -17.62
CA ALA A 128 -0.30 0.27 -18.26
C ALA A 128 -0.45 0.03 -19.75
N ARG A 129 -1.44 -0.76 -20.17
CA ARG A 129 -1.74 -1.06 -21.55
C ARG A 129 -2.14 0.20 -22.33
N ALA A 130 -2.97 1.06 -21.77
CA ALA A 130 -3.37 2.32 -22.40
C ALA A 130 -2.19 3.26 -22.63
N LEU A 131 -1.17 3.23 -21.75
CA LEU A 131 0.07 3.97 -21.86
C LEU A 131 1.15 3.26 -22.71
N GLY A 132 0.82 2.12 -23.34
CA GLY A 132 1.78 1.33 -24.12
C GLY A 132 2.91 0.70 -23.30
N ARG A 133 2.71 0.53 -21.98
CA ARG A 133 3.71 -0.03 -21.05
C ARG A 133 3.39 -1.47 -20.69
N ALA A 134 4.40 -2.33 -20.69
CA ALA A 134 4.25 -3.70 -20.21
C ALA A 134 4.10 -3.72 -18.68
N SER A 135 3.24 -4.60 -18.18
CA SER A 135 3.03 -4.80 -16.73
C SER A 135 2.99 -6.28 -16.39
N LEU A 136 3.52 -6.61 -15.23
CA LEU A 136 3.57 -7.96 -14.65
C LEU A 136 2.89 -7.94 -13.27
N GLU A 137 2.58 -9.12 -12.73
CA GLU A 137 1.78 -9.23 -11.52
C GLU A 137 2.46 -10.10 -10.43
N LEU A 138 2.32 -9.66 -9.18
CA LEU A 138 2.61 -10.44 -7.99
C LEU A 138 1.37 -10.47 -7.09
N SER A 139 0.64 -11.57 -7.13
CA SER A 139 -0.60 -11.76 -6.35
C SER A 139 -0.84 -13.23 -6.03
N GLY A 140 -1.97 -13.52 -5.39
CA GLY A 140 -2.41 -14.91 -5.19
C GLY A 140 -2.77 -15.65 -6.48
N ARG A 141 -2.92 -14.96 -7.63
CA ARG A 141 -3.25 -15.55 -8.93
C ARG A 141 -2.04 -15.67 -9.87
N ARG A 142 -1.03 -14.81 -9.70
CA ARG A 142 0.18 -14.78 -10.55
C ARG A 142 1.41 -14.46 -9.72
N ASN A 143 2.54 -15.05 -10.09
CA ASN A 143 3.85 -14.74 -9.50
C ASN A 143 4.87 -14.50 -10.63
N GLU A 144 4.89 -13.29 -11.14
CA GLU A 144 5.77 -12.86 -12.23
C GLU A 144 6.93 -11.98 -11.74
N LEU A 145 7.19 -11.97 -10.41
CA LEU A 145 8.22 -11.14 -9.79
C LEU A 145 9.59 -11.35 -10.41
N ARG A 146 10.01 -12.60 -10.64
CA ARG A 146 11.31 -12.90 -11.23
C ARG A 146 11.45 -12.29 -12.62
N VAL A 147 10.44 -12.45 -13.45
CA VAL A 147 10.39 -11.89 -14.80
C VAL A 147 10.49 -10.36 -14.77
N TRP A 148 9.82 -9.74 -13.79
CA TRP A 148 9.93 -8.29 -13.58
C TRP A 148 11.33 -7.87 -13.11
N GLN A 149 11.95 -8.62 -12.21
CA GLN A 149 13.33 -8.37 -11.75
C GLN A 149 14.35 -8.47 -12.89
N GLU A 150 14.12 -9.35 -13.86
CA GLU A 150 14.93 -9.50 -15.08
C GLU A 150 14.75 -8.33 -16.10
N GLY A 151 13.86 -7.38 -15.81
CA GLY A 151 13.69 -6.18 -16.64
C GLY A 151 12.71 -6.30 -17.78
N LYS A 152 11.90 -7.36 -17.85
CA LYS A 152 10.97 -7.60 -18.96
C LYS A 152 9.78 -6.65 -19.02
N ALA A 153 9.46 -5.97 -17.92
CA ALA A 153 8.42 -4.94 -17.85
C ALA A 153 8.81 -3.84 -16.85
N PRO A 154 8.40 -2.58 -17.06
CA PRO A 154 8.63 -1.51 -16.10
C PRO A 154 7.67 -1.59 -14.91
N ILE A 155 6.42 -2.00 -15.09
CA ILE A 155 5.39 -1.95 -14.06
C ILE A 155 5.20 -3.33 -13.42
N LEU A 156 5.17 -3.36 -12.07
CA LEU A 156 4.75 -4.52 -11.28
C LEU A 156 3.49 -4.16 -10.49
N ALA A 157 2.35 -4.76 -10.84
CA ALA A 157 1.14 -4.72 -10.03
C ALA A 157 1.28 -5.76 -8.90
N ALA A 158 1.31 -5.31 -7.64
CA ALA A 158 1.58 -6.18 -6.50
C ALA A 158 0.47 -6.10 -5.45
N GLN A 159 -0.12 -7.24 -5.10
CA GLN A 159 -0.99 -7.30 -3.94
C GLN A 159 -0.15 -7.15 -2.67
N MET A 160 -0.53 -6.24 -1.73
CA MET A 160 0.28 -5.96 -0.53
C MET A 160 0.60 -7.22 0.28
N GLN A 161 -0.35 -8.12 0.38
CA GLN A 161 -0.23 -9.39 1.11
C GLN A 161 0.46 -10.50 0.30
N ALA A 162 0.65 -10.31 -1.01
CA ALA A 162 1.29 -11.32 -1.85
C ALA A 162 2.81 -11.31 -1.68
N GLY A 163 3.35 -12.47 -1.57
CA GLY A 163 4.79 -12.68 -1.46
C GLY A 163 5.23 -13.04 -0.04
N SER A 164 5.92 -14.15 0.07
CA SER A 164 6.57 -14.62 1.29
C SER A 164 7.58 -13.61 1.82
N LEU A 165 7.92 -13.70 3.09
CA LEU A 165 9.01 -13.00 3.73
C LEU A 165 10.29 -13.06 2.85
N GLY A 166 10.89 -11.92 2.56
CA GLY A 166 12.17 -11.87 1.84
C GLY A 166 12.14 -11.44 0.37
N VAL A 167 10.98 -11.24 -0.22
CA VAL A 167 10.85 -10.73 -1.60
C VAL A 167 11.52 -9.35 -1.72
N SER A 168 12.43 -9.20 -2.70
CA SER A 168 13.14 -7.95 -2.95
C SER A 168 12.58 -7.22 -4.18
N MET A 169 12.31 -5.93 -4.03
CA MET A 169 11.85 -5.05 -5.10
C MET A 169 12.77 -3.84 -5.31
N VAL A 170 14.05 -3.98 -4.94
CA VAL A 170 15.06 -2.90 -5.03
C VAL A 170 15.34 -2.41 -6.45
N ARG A 171 14.85 -3.11 -7.48
CA ARG A 171 14.87 -2.63 -8.86
C ARG A 171 14.11 -1.31 -9.01
N ALA A 172 12.98 -1.14 -8.28
CA ALA A 172 12.19 0.08 -8.30
C ALA A 172 12.65 1.07 -7.22
N ARG A 173 12.62 2.36 -7.57
CA ARG A 173 12.71 3.47 -6.62
C ARG A 173 11.38 4.21 -6.43
N TYR A 174 10.38 3.91 -7.25
CA TYR A 174 9.03 4.43 -7.12
C TYR A 174 8.07 3.31 -6.75
N ALA A 175 7.26 3.55 -5.73
CA ALA A 175 6.15 2.69 -5.37
C ALA A 175 4.89 3.52 -5.24
N VAL A 176 3.81 3.08 -5.91
CA VAL A 176 2.50 3.71 -5.83
C VAL A 176 1.61 2.83 -4.96
N PHE A 177 1.03 3.38 -3.90
CA PHE A 177 -0.06 2.75 -3.17
C PHE A 177 -1.38 3.17 -3.83
N TYR A 178 -1.91 2.32 -4.69
CA TYR A 178 -3.19 2.54 -5.35
C TYR A 178 -4.34 2.46 -4.35
N SER A 179 -4.29 1.46 -3.48
CA SER A 179 -5.21 1.29 -2.36
C SER A 179 -4.45 0.83 -1.12
N LEU A 180 -4.84 1.33 0.04
CA LEU A 180 -4.22 1.00 1.32
C LEU A 180 -5.00 -0.12 2.03
N GLY A 181 -4.33 -0.88 2.88
CA GLY A 181 -4.97 -1.86 3.77
C GLY A 181 -5.11 -1.33 5.20
N TYR A 182 -5.88 -2.04 6.02
CA TYR A 182 -6.02 -1.73 7.44
C TYR A 182 -4.91 -2.37 8.30
N SER A 183 -3.94 -3.07 7.70
CA SER A 183 -2.83 -3.71 8.39
C SER A 183 -1.57 -2.84 8.30
N LEU A 184 -1.15 -2.29 9.44
CA LEU A 184 0.12 -1.58 9.54
C LEU A 184 1.30 -2.50 9.19
N GLY A 185 1.23 -3.78 9.58
CA GLY A 185 2.26 -4.77 9.29
C GLY A 185 2.45 -4.98 7.79
N ASP A 186 1.34 -5.16 7.02
CA ASP A 186 1.39 -5.34 5.57
C ASP A 186 1.95 -4.09 4.88
N TYR A 187 1.55 -2.90 5.34
CA TYR A 187 2.06 -1.63 4.83
C TYR A 187 3.57 -1.48 5.05
N GLN A 188 4.03 -1.72 6.27
CA GLN A 188 5.46 -1.66 6.60
C GLN A 188 6.27 -2.70 5.83
N GLN A 189 5.73 -3.92 5.69
CA GLN A 189 6.37 -4.98 4.92
C GLN A 189 6.46 -4.63 3.43
N ALA A 190 5.41 -4.05 2.83
CA ALA A 190 5.43 -3.57 1.44
C ALA A 190 6.54 -2.54 1.24
N ARG A 191 6.67 -1.56 2.12
CA ARG A 191 7.74 -0.56 2.10
C ARG A 191 9.14 -1.17 2.24
N ALA A 192 9.29 -2.12 3.16
CA ALA A 192 10.56 -2.80 3.41
C ALA A 192 11.06 -3.65 2.24
N ARG A 193 10.24 -3.93 1.23
CA ARG A 193 10.65 -4.61 -0.01
C ARG A 193 11.48 -3.73 -0.94
N LEU A 194 11.32 -2.41 -0.85
CA LEU A 194 12.07 -1.43 -1.63
C LEU A 194 13.20 -0.79 -0.80
N VAL A 195 12.92 -0.45 0.48
CA VAL A 195 13.88 0.19 1.39
C VAL A 195 14.68 -0.88 2.11
N ARG A 196 15.71 -1.39 1.47
CA ARG A 196 16.58 -2.44 2.04
C ARG A 196 18.00 -2.35 1.49
N PRO A 197 18.97 -3.02 2.14
CA PRO A 197 20.32 -3.09 1.64
C PRO A 197 20.39 -3.52 0.18
N GLY A 198 21.17 -2.82 -0.63
CA GLY A 198 21.27 -3.01 -2.07
C GLY A 198 20.47 -2.00 -2.90
N GLN A 199 19.55 -1.24 -2.32
CA GLN A 199 18.94 -0.08 -2.96
C GLN A 199 19.89 1.12 -2.86
N GLN A 200 20.37 1.61 -4.01
CA GLN A 200 21.34 2.70 -4.08
C GLN A 200 20.72 4.07 -4.30
N ARG A 201 19.41 4.13 -4.60
CA ARG A 201 18.70 5.36 -4.90
C ARG A 201 17.66 5.65 -3.83
N GLY A 202 17.33 6.94 -3.59
CA GLY A 202 16.21 7.31 -2.75
C GLY A 202 14.91 6.69 -3.26
N VAL A 203 14.08 6.21 -2.35
CA VAL A 203 12.78 5.60 -2.67
C VAL A 203 11.66 6.61 -2.45
N THR A 204 10.79 6.77 -3.43
CA THR A 204 9.59 7.60 -3.31
C THR A 204 8.34 6.72 -3.26
N PHE A 205 7.57 6.88 -2.19
CA PHE A 205 6.27 6.27 -2.02
C PHE A 205 5.17 7.28 -2.35
N ILE A 206 4.32 6.97 -3.31
CA ILE A 206 3.23 7.82 -3.79
C ILE A 206 1.92 7.18 -3.36
N HIS A 207 1.11 7.90 -2.57
CA HIS A 207 -0.18 7.41 -2.07
C HIS A 207 -1.31 8.07 -2.86
N LEU A 208 -2.14 7.28 -3.53
CA LEU A 208 -3.34 7.77 -4.21
C LEU A 208 -4.48 7.83 -3.20
N LEU A 209 -4.92 9.04 -2.87
CA LEU A 209 -5.92 9.28 -1.83
C LEU A 209 -7.11 10.03 -2.42
N VAL A 210 -8.31 9.53 -2.17
CA VAL A 210 -9.54 10.27 -2.48
C VAL A 210 -9.83 11.25 -1.34
N ARG A 211 -9.96 12.52 -1.67
CA ARG A 211 -10.23 13.60 -0.70
C ARG A 211 -11.56 13.40 0.01
N GLY A 212 -11.57 13.69 1.31
CA GLY A 212 -12.77 13.65 2.13
C GLY A 212 -13.28 12.24 2.42
N THR A 213 -12.47 11.20 2.23
CA THR A 213 -12.89 9.81 2.37
C THR A 213 -12.05 9.02 3.38
N VAL A 214 -12.43 7.77 3.57
CA VAL A 214 -11.71 6.80 4.41
C VAL A 214 -10.24 6.64 4.03
N ASP A 215 -9.85 6.92 2.79
CA ASP A 215 -8.46 6.82 2.34
C ASP A 215 -7.53 7.73 3.14
N GLU A 216 -7.95 8.99 3.40
CA GLU A 216 -7.15 9.94 4.20
C GLU A 216 -7.02 9.45 5.65
N HIS A 217 -8.09 8.91 6.22
CA HIS A 217 -8.08 8.41 7.60
C HIS A 217 -7.19 7.17 7.75
N VAL A 218 -7.25 6.25 6.78
CA VAL A 218 -6.36 5.08 6.75
C VAL A 218 -4.91 5.51 6.61
N TYR A 219 -4.62 6.45 5.72
CA TYR A 219 -3.27 6.94 5.53
C TYR A 219 -2.72 7.62 6.80
N GLN A 220 -3.49 8.49 7.44
CA GLN A 220 -3.13 9.12 8.70
C GLN A 220 -2.85 8.11 9.82
N ALA A 221 -3.68 7.07 9.94
CA ALA A 221 -3.47 6.02 10.93
C ALA A 221 -2.19 5.23 10.69
N LEU A 222 -1.89 4.90 9.43
CA LEU A 222 -0.67 4.21 9.04
C LEU A 222 0.59 5.05 9.31
N GLU A 223 0.55 6.36 9.03
CA GLU A 223 1.64 7.29 9.36
C GLU A 223 1.85 7.40 10.87
N ALA A 224 0.77 7.51 11.64
CA ALA A 224 0.80 7.57 13.09
C ALA A 224 1.16 6.22 13.75
N LYS A 225 1.30 5.14 12.97
CA LYS A 225 1.48 3.75 13.45
C LYS A 225 0.43 3.33 14.48
N ALA A 226 -0.80 3.82 14.31
CA ALA A 226 -1.94 3.53 15.15
C ALA A 226 -2.68 2.26 14.71
N ASP A 227 -3.59 1.75 15.53
CA ASP A 227 -4.59 0.79 15.07
C ASP A 227 -5.51 1.47 14.06
N VAL A 228 -5.44 1.00 12.81
CA VAL A 228 -6.08 1.67 11.68
C VAL A 228 -7.59 1.61 11.79
N VAL A 229 -8.15 0.47 12.20
CA VAL A 229 -9.62 0.30 12.31
C VAL A 229 -10.19 1.18 13.41
N GLU A 230 -9.57 1.14 14.59
CA GLU A 230 -10.00 1.96 15.74
C GLU A 230 -9.88 3.46 15.41
N HIS A 231 -8.76 3.86 14.81
CA HIS A 231 -8.52 5.25 14.44
C HIS A 231 -9.55 5.77 13.44
N VAL A 232 -9.84 5.01 12.38
CA VAL A 232 -10.83 5.39 11.35
C VAL A 232 -12.23 5.51 11.96
N LEU A 233 -12.67 4.53 12.75
CA LEU A 233 -13.98 4.56 13.39
C LEU A 233 -14.14 5.77 14.33
N ARG A 234 -13.07 6.12 15.08
CA ARG A 234 -13.08 7.31 15.94
C ARG A 234 -13.24 8.59 15.13
N LEU A 235 -12.53 8.73 14.00
CA LEU A 235 -12.61 9.92 13.15
C LEU A 235 -13.96 10.06 12.47
N LEU A 236 -14.58 8.97 12.05
CA LEU A 236 -15.94 8.99 11.49
C LEU A 236 -16.97 9.48 12.49
N LYS A 237 -16.87 9.06 13.79
CA LYS A 237 -17.73 9.58 14.86
C LYS A 237 -17.60 11.09 15.12
N GLN A 238 -16.47 11.71 14.82
CA GLN A 238 -16.26 13.13 15.04
C GLN A 238 -16.81 14.03 13.91
N ARG A 239 -17.25 13.43 12.79
CA ARG A 239 -17.82 14.14 11.64
C ARG A 239 -19.35 14.23 11.67
N GLY A 240 -20.04 13.37 12.39
CA GLY A 240 -21.49 13.43 12.65
C GLY A 240 -21.77 14.34 13.83
#